data_7bfacca0a36bfd7ca0e2a8c42339f0dd
#
_entry.id   7bfacca0a36bfd7ca0e2a8c42339f0dd
#
_cell.length_a   1.000
_cell.length_b   1.000
_cell.length_c   1.000
_cell.angle_alpha   90.00
_cell.angle_beta   90.00
_cell.angle_gamma   90.00
#
_symmetry.space_group_name_H-M   'P 1'
#
loop_
_entity.id
_entity.type
_entity.pdbx_description
1 polymer ?
#
loop_
_entity_poly.entity_id
_entity_poly.type
_entity_poly.pdbx_seq_one_letter_code
_entity_poly.pdbx_strand_id
1 'polypeptide(L)'
;MKKNLLFASIIALLSMWSINTFAADRATIAKYYSSLQGLKKEELKKALGSLLRNHEVLGYGKGKGNVWDAFYTTDRKETNEVVNRYSSEKFTFPSTNNYQDVAGMNIEHSFPKSWWGKTKNPANSDIHHLYPSPSKDNSQKGNFPMAIVTTVKHNSGAGYDKVGTGTIEGKTQECWEPGDTWKGDFARSYMYMATTYSNLTWVNVGLITNITGEYPTLKNWASTLYRQWSKNDKVSEIETKRNDAVYQIQKNRNPFIDYPFISEYIWGDSVNVAFNPLTAITTASDDSRYGSYTVTPAPSEDESTPTTPEATQDENVIYNLDIDNGWNTLEKNNITLPTGSTYVWTHDKTHKVFKASAFVKKKKLASEALLITPEIDLTNCKDITFDLEHALNHGNHDNLSVEVVVDGTTEVLNIPVWGDGNSFKSVKATAVSLEKYAGKKVKLQFRYKSTTTNCPTWQIKSMSVKGTKVTTGINSTTNDAFAQPNFDEPYELFTIDGMKLDSNNSNYRGIVILKQGNKTWKIYKR
;
A
#
# COMPACT_ATOMS: atom_id res chain seq x y z
N MET A 1 18.13 -42.37 73.36
CA MET A 1 17.86 -40.96 73.01
C MET A 1 18.09 -40.82 71.49
N LYS A 2 17.02 -40.88 70.73
CA LYS A 2 17.08 -40.74 69.25
C LYS A 2 16.82 -39.31 68.87
N LYS A 3 17.75 -38.66 68.18
CA LYS A 3 17.57 -37.32 67.59
C LYS A 3 17.02 -37.47 66.18
N ASN A 4 15.84 -37.00 65.93
CA ASN A 4 15.22 -36.88 64.60
C ASN A 4 15.79 -35.62 63.93
N LEU A 5 16.47 -35.84 62.79
CA LEU A 5 16.78 -34.75 61.84
C LEU A 5 15.59 -34.58 60.91
N LEU A 6 14.95 -33.41 60.98
CA LEU A 6 13.98 -32.98 59.97
C LEU A 6 14.78 -32.42 58.78
N PHE A 7 14.68 -33.06 57.62
CA PHE A 7 15.11 -32.47 56.35
C PHE A 7 13.96 -31.62 55.81
N ALA A 8 14.13 -30.29 55.84
CA ALA A 8 13.23 -29.37 55.15
C ALA A 8 13.69 -29.26 53.69
N SER A 9 12.96 -29.89 52.77
CA SER A 9 13.13 -29.73 51.35
C SER A 9 12.53 -28.39 50.90
N ILE A 10 13.37 -27.42 50.63
CA ILE A 10 12.97 -26.17 49.95
C ILE A 10 12.84 -26.50 48.47
N ILE A 11 11.60 -26.69 47.99
CA ILE A 11 11.29 -26.69 46.57
C ILE A 11 11.27 -25.25 46.12
N ALA A 12 12.36 -24.80 45.46
CA ALA A 12 12.39 -23.56 44.73
C ALA A 12 11.51 -23.70 43.49
N LEU A 13 10.28 -23.18 43.53
CA LEU A 13 9.48 -22.94 42.34
C LEU A 13 10.19 -21.88 41.50
N LEU A 14 10.98 -22.32 40.55
CA LEU A 14 11.37 -21.51 39.40
C LEU A 14 10.09 -21.29 38.56
N SER A 15 9.36 -20.23 38.82
CA SER A 15 8.37 -19.70 37.89
C SER A 15 9.12 -19.28 36.62
N MET A 16 9.17 -20.16 35.63
CA MET A 16 9.43 -19.77 34.26
C MET A 16 8.30 -18.82 33.84
N TRP A 17 8.56 -17.55 33.93
CA TRP A 17 7.76 -16.56 33.25
C TRP A 17 8.00 -16.76 31.76
N SER A 18 7.18 -17.60 31.13
CA SER A 18 6.96 -17.52 29.69
C SER A 18 6.46 -16.11 29.45
N ILE A 19 7.30 -15.26 28.91
CA ILE A 19 6.85 -13.99 28.34
C ILE A 19 6.03 -14.38 27.10
N ASN A 20 4.74 -14.64 27.29
CA ASN A 20 3.79 -14.65 26.21
C ASN A 20 3.75 -13.20 25.69
N THR A 21 4.56 -12.90 24.69
CA THR A 21 4.43 -11.68 23.92
C THR A 21 3.14 -11.77 23.12
N PHE A 22 2.01 -11.44 23.76
CA PHE A 22 0.80 -11.18 23.01
C PHE A 22 1.09 -9.97 22.12
N ALA A 23 0.76 -10.09 20.83
CA ALA A 23 0.82 -8.95 19.93
C ALA A 23 0.04 -7.79 20.54
N ALA A 24 0.59 -6.58 20.43
CA ALA A 24 -0.01 -5.40 21.03
C ALA A 24 -1.45 -5.22 20.52
N ASP A 25 -2.37 -4.89 21.41
CA ASP A 25 -3.75 -4.56 21.07
C ASP A 25 -3.87 -3.11 20.56
N ARG A 26 -5.02 -2.79 19.95
CA ARG A 26 -5.30 -1.45 19.41
C ARG A 26 -5.17 -0.34 20.44
N ALA A 27 -5.62 -0.58 21.65
CA ALA A 27 -5.58 0.42 22.73
C ALA A 27 -4.14 0.74 23.12
N THR A 28 -3.29 -0.26 23.22
CA THR A 28 -1.85 -0.13 23.51
C THR A 28 -1.14 0.64 22.39
N ILE A 29 -1.39 0.27 21.12
CA ILE A 29 -0.83 0.96 19.95
C ILE A 29 -1.31 2.42 19.93
N ALA A 30 -2.62 2.67 20.04
CA ALA A 30 -3.18 4.02 20.00
C ALA A 30 -2.66 4.90 21.14
N LYS A 31 -2.44 4.33 22.34
CA LYS A 31 -1.85 5.05 23.47
C LYS A 31 -0.43 5.51 23.17
N TYR A 32 0.41 4.65 22.58
CA TYR A 32 1.79 4.99 22.21
C TYR A 32 1.83 6.17 21.23
N TYR A 33 0.93 6.19 20.24
CA TYR A 33 0.87 7.22 19.21
C TYR A 33 -0.13 8.36 19.52
N SER A 34 -0.61 8.48 20.74
CA SER A 34 -1.69 9.44 21.11
C SER A 34 -1.35 10.90 20.82
N SER A 35 -0.06 11.28 20.90
CA SER A 35 0.42 12.63 20.59
C SER A 35 0.29 13.03 19.11
N LEU A 36 -0.04 12.09 18.24
CA LEU A 36 -0.17 12.32 16.79
C LEU A 36 -1.61 12.63 16.36
N GLN A 37 -2.55 12.63 17.30
CA GLN A 37 -3.96 12.89 17.04
C GLN A 37 -4.16 14.24 16.34
N GLY A 38 -4.84 14.22 15.18
CA GLY A 38 -5.21 15.42 14.43
C GLY A 38 -4.11 15.99 13.53
N LEU A 39 -2.89 15.46 13.60
CA LEU A 39 -1.77 15.93 12.77
C LEU A 39 -1.86 15.38 11.35
N LYS A 40 -1.27 16.07 10.39
CA LYS A 40 -1.24 15.72 8.98
C LYS A 40 0.12 16.01 8.36
N LYS A 41 0.41 15.33 7.24
CA LYS A 41 1.50 15.68 6.30
C LYS A 41 2.83 15.92 7.03
N GLU A 42 3.42 17.09 6.85
CA GLU A 42 4.71 17.47 7.45
C GLU A 42 4.68 17.47 8.98
N GLU A 43 3.61 18.01 9.58
CA GLU A 43 3.45 18.05 11.05
C GLU A 43 3.40 16.65 11.64
N LEU A 44 2.63 15.75 11.01
CA LEU A 44 2.57 14.34 11.41
C LEU A 44 3.95 13.69 11.32
N LYS A 45 4.65 13.86 10.19
CA LYS A 45 5.99 13.31 10.00
C LYS A 45 6.99 13.82 11.04
N LYS A 46 6.97 15.12 11.33
CA LYS A 46 7.85 15.78 12.30
C LYS A 46 7.58 15.28 13.72
N ALA A 47 6.32 15.19 14.12
CA ALA A 47 5.92 14.67 15.42
C ALA A 47 6.28 13.18 15.57
N LEU A 48 6.06 12.36 14.54
CA LEU A 48 6.54 10.98 14.48
C LEU A 48 8.05 10.92 14.71
N GLY A 49 8.84 11.65 13.93
CA GLY A 49 10.29 11.65 14.08
C GLY A 49 10.72 12.04 15.51
N SER A 50 10.05 12.97 16.15
CA SER A 50 10.33 13.34 17.55
C SER A 50 9.99 12.21 18.53
N LEU A 51 8.83 11.56 18.36
CA LEU A 51 8.41 10.42 19.17
C LEU A 51 9.39 9.25 19.06
N LEU A 52 9.77 8.90 17.83
CA LEU A 52 10.56 7.70 17.52
C LEU A 52 12.02 7.84 17.94
N ARG A 53 12.59 9.05 17.91
CA ARG A 53 13.98 9.31 18.38
C ARG A 53 14.13 9.19 19.89
N ASN A 54 13.05 9.25 20.64
CA ASN A 54 13.07 9.06 22.10
C ASN A 54 13.06 7.55 22.41
N HIS A 55 14.20 6.90 22.23
CA HIS A 55 14.35 5.45 22.42
C HIS A 55 15.67 5.10 23.13
N GLU A 56 15.73 3.90 23.69
CA GLU A 56 16.96 3.33 24.25
C GLU A 56 17.95 2.99 23.12
N VAL A 57 19.17 3.49 23.22
CA VAL A 57 20.22 3.29 22.22
C VAL A 57 21.09 2.10 22.62
N LEU A 58 21.10 1.08 21.78
CA LEU A 58 21.89 -0.13 22.01
C LEU A 58 23.38 0.09 21.71
N GLY A 59 24.24 -0.74 22.30
CA GLY A 59 25.61 -0.90 21.82
C GLY A 59 25.63 -1.60 20.46
N TYR A 60 26.52 -1.18 19.57
CA TYR A 60 26.72 -1.84 18.28
C TYR A 60 27.63 -3.07 18.39
N GLY A 61 27.27 -4.17 17.73
CA GLY A 61 28.10 -5.38 17.68
C GLY A 61 27.68 -6.45 18.69
N LYS A 62 28.67 -7.21 19.16
CA LYS A 62 28.53 -8.32 20.12
C LYS A 62 28.48 -7.80 21.55
N GLY A 63 27.93 -8.62 22.45
CA GLY A 63 27.87 -8.36 23.88
C GLY A 63 26.44 -8.15 24.39
N LYS A 64 26.27 -8.36 25.69
CA LYS A 64 24.99 -8.18 26.36
C LYS A 64 24.47 -6.73 26.21
N GLY A 65 23.23 -6.57 25.83
CA GLY A 65 22.59 -5.26 25.57
C GLY A 65 22.99 -4.61 24.23
N ASN A 66 23.73 -5.31 23.38
CA ASN A 66 24.10 -4.85 22.05
C ASN A 66 23.20 -5.45 20.96
N VAL A 67 23.42 -5.06 19.71
CA VAL A 67 22.58 -5.45 18.56
C VAL A 67 22.49 -6.96 18.38
N TRP A 68 23.60 -7.72 18.52
CA TRP A 68 23.54 -9.19 18.43
C TRP A 68 22.73 -9.82 19.54
N ASP A 69 22.78 -9.30 20.76
CA ASP A 69 21.90 -9.75 21.86
C ASP A 69 20.40 -9.56 21.49
N ALA A 70 20.10 -8.39 20.93
CA ALA A 70 18.73 -8.10 20.48
C ALA A 70 18.26 -9.07 19.40
N PHE A 71 19.09 -9.44 18.44
CA PHE A 71 18.74 -10.36 17.35
C PHE A 71 18.33 -11.75 17.84
N TYR A 72 18.84 -12.21 18.99
CA TYR A 72 18.38 -13.47 19.61
C TYR A 72 16.88 -13.45 19.98
N THR A 73 16.31 -12.25 20.13
CA THR A 73 14.88 -12.10 20.45
C THR A 73 14.09 -11.66 19.22
N THR A 74 14.64 -10.79 18.38
CA THR A 74 13.92 -10.14 17.29
C THR A 74 13.97 -10.87 15.96
N ASP A 75 15.02 -11.66 15.72
CA ASP A 75 15.27 -12.28 14.42
C ASP A 75 15.59 -13.79 14.49
N ARG A 76 15.15 -14.46 15.59
CA ARG A 76 15.28 -15.90 15.80
C ARG A 76 13.91 -16.59 15.75
N LYS A 77 13.79 -17.62 14.92
CA LYS A 77 12.62 -18.51 14.89
C LYS A 77 12.61 -19.46 16.11
N GLU A 78 11.49 -20.05 16.40
CA GLU A 78 11.36 -21.07 17.45
C GLU A 78 12.31 -22.27 17.24
N THR A 79 12.67 -22.56 16.00
CA THR A 79 13.65 -23.57 15.60
C THR A 79 15.11 -23.16 15.83
N ASN A 80 15.37 -21.98 16.40
CA ASN A 80 16.65 -21.29 16.49
C ASN A 80 17.23 -20.83 15.12
N GLU A 81 16.51 -21.04 14.01
CA GLU A 81 16.94 -20.54 12.71
C GLU A 81 16.88 -19.01 12.67
N VAL A 82 17.85 -18.39 12.03
CA VAL A 82 17.86 -16.93 11.79
C VAL A 82 16.79 -16.58 10.77
N VAL A 83 16.06 -15.50 10.99
CA VAL A 83 15.18 -14.90 9.97
C VAL A 83 16.07 -14.18 8.96
N ASN A 84 16.56 -14.93 7.96
CA ASN A 84 17.40 -14.39 6.88
C ASN A 84 16.51 -13.78 5.78
N ARG A 85 16.60 -12.45 5.59
CA ARG A 85 15.83 -11.70 4.59
C ARG A 85 16.56 -11.53 3.26
N TYR A 86 17.85 -11.90 3.22
CA TYR A 86 18.73 -11.59 2.08
C TYR A 86 18.97 -12.78 1.15
N SER A 87 18.94 -14.01 1.68
CA SER A 87 19.15 -15.21 0.87
C SER A 87 18.44 -16.44 1.44
N SER A 88 18.39 -17.52 0.63
CA SER A 88 17.85 -18.81 1.06
C SER A 88 18.77 -19.60 2.00
N GLU A 89 19.98 -19.11 2.24
CA GLU A 89 20.93 -19.77 3.15
C GLU A 89 20.39 -19.82 4.58
N LYS A 90 20.55 -20.98 5.22
CA LYS A 90 20.09 -21.20 6.60
C LYS A 90 21.23 -21.01 7.58
N PHE A 91 20.97 -20.18 8.57
CA PHE A 91 21.85 -19.94 9.70
C PHE A 91 21.09 -20.20 10.99
N THR A 92 21.81 -20.63 12.03
CA THR A 92 21.17 -21.04 13.28
C THR A 92 21.85 -20.31 14.46
N PHE A 93 21.04 -19.68 15.29
CA PHE A 93 21.52 -19.16 16.56
C PHE A 93 21.87 -20.32 17.50
N PRO A 94 22.86 -20.15 18.38
CA PRO A 94 23.04 -21.04 19.51
C PRO A 94 21.74 -21.19 20.33
N SER A 95 21.51 -22.38 20.89
CA SER A 95 20.31 -22.64 21.71
C SER A 95 20.21 -21.72 22.93
N THR A 96 21.35 -21.34 23.47
CA THR A 96 21.47 -20.36 24.56
C THR A 96 22.06 -19.06 24.02
N ASN A 97 21.45 -17.92 24.38
CA ASN A 97 21.96 -16.60 24.01
C ASN A 97 23.33 -16.37 24.70
N ASN A 98 24.38 -16.34 23.91
CA ASN A 98 25.76 -16.06 24.34
C ASN A 98 26.22 -14.67 23.93
N TYR A 99 25.33 -13.82 23.39
CA TYR A 99 25.58 -12.44 22.97
C TYR A 99 26.61 -12.30 21.83
N GLN A 100 26.89 -13.39 21.11
CA GLN A 100 27.83 -13.42 20.00
C GLN A 100 27.07 -13.37 18.66
N ASP A 101 27.84 -13.11 17.59
CA ASP A 101 27.34 -13.21 16.24
C ASP A 101 27.09 -14.67 15.83
N VAL A 102 26.29 -14.83 14.81
CA VAL A 102 26.16 -16.08 14.08
C VAL A 102 27.27 -16.14 13.03
N ALA A 103 28.06 -17.24 13.04
CA ALA A 103 29.16 -17.40 12.11
C ALA A 103 28.72 -17.22 10.64
N GLY A 104 29.48 -16.45 9.88
CA GLY A 104 29.17 -16.14 8.48
C GLY A 104 28.15 -15.00 8.28
N MET A 105 27.64 -14.41 9.36
CA MET A 105 26.69 -13.31 9.29
C MET A 105 27.27 -11.99 9.84
N ASN A 106 26.72 -10.89 9.33
CA ASN A 106 27.01 -9.52 9.76
C ASN A 106 25.75 -8.82 10.24
N ILE A 107 25.93 -7.71 10.96
CA ILE A 107 24.86 -6.73 11.16
C ILE A 107 24.79 -5.88 9.90
N GLU A 108 23.68 -6.01 9.16
CA GLU A 108 23.44 -5.20 7.96
C GLU A 108 22.60 -3.97 8.29
N HIS A 109 23.11 -2.80 7.88
CA HIS A 109 22.32 -1.58 7.85
C HIS A 109 21.50 -1.57 6.55
N SER A 110 20.25 -2.00 6.60
CA SER A 110 19.40 -2.02 5.40
C SER A 110 19.36 -0.65 4.73
N PHE A 111 19.23 0.41 5.51
CA PHE A 111 19.48 1.79 5.11
C PHE A 111 20.98 2.11 5.36
N PRO A 112 21.80 2.26 4.31
CA PRO A 112 23.25 2.23 4.43
C PRO A 112 23.85 3.27 5.37
N LYS A 113 24.72 2.83 6.26
CA LYS A 113 25.42 3.70 7.22
C LYS A 113 26.25 4.81 6.56
N SER A 114 26.76 4.59 5.36
CA SER A 114 27.52 5.59 4.62
C SER A 114 26.69 6.83 4.26
N TRP A 115 25.37 6.72 4.27
CA TRP A 115 24.47 7.81 3.85
C TRP A 115 24.33 8.94 4.88
N TRP A 116 24.72 8.71 6.15
CA TRP A 116 24.85 9.78 7.15
C TRP A 116 26.32 10.01 7.57
N GLY A 117 27.28 9.73 6.67
CA GLY A 117 28.68 10.02 6.89
C GLY A 117 29.39 9.08 7.86
N LYS A 118 28.81 7.92 8.19
CA LYS A 118 29.34 6.94 9.14
C LYS A 118 29.53 7.48 10.57
N THR A 119 28.99 8.64 10.89
CA THR A 119 29.06 9.25 12.22
C THR A 119 28.31 8.38 13.23
N LYS A 120 28.86 8.21 14.43
CA LYS A 120 28.16 7.53 15.52
C LYS A 120 26.97 8.39 15.97
N ASN A 121 25.77 7.87 15.82
CA ASN A 121 24.52 8.45 16.25
C ASN A 121 23.55 7.29 16.53
N PRO A 122 22.36 7.52 17.11
CA PRO A 122 21.40 6.47 17.45
C PRO A 122 21.03 5.54 16.28
N ALA A 123 20.97 6.05 15.03
CA ALA A 123 20.69 5.22 13.86
C ALA A 123 21.70 4.08 13.65
N ASN A 124 22.92 4.21 14.18
CA ASN A 124 23.96 3.19 14.02
C ASN A 124 23.61 1.85 14.70
N SER A 125 22.76 1.85 15.70
CA SER A 125 22.34 0.65 16.44
C SER A 125 20.83 0.51 16.59
N ASP A 126 20.06 1.25 15.81
CA ASP A 126 18.59 1.15 15.80
C ASP A 126 18.17 -0.11 15.03
N ILE A 127 17.65 -1.09 15.78
CA ILE A 127 17.28 -2.40 15.23
C ILE A 127 16.03 -2.38 14.35
N HIS A 128 15.29 -1.28 14.22
CA HIS A 128 14.19 -1.15 13.25
C HIS A 128 14.66 -1.19 11.78
N HIS A 129 15.95 -0.97 11.52
CA HIS A 129 16.53 -1.08 10.18
C HIS A 129 17.78 -1.97 10.10
N LEU A 130 18.18 -2.56 11.23
CA LEU A 130 19.29 -3.51 11.27
C LEU A 130 18.77 -4.94 11.20
N TYR A 131 19.43 -5.77 10.41
CA TYR A 131 19.09 -7.17 10.25
C TYR A 131 20.35 -8.05 10.25
N PRO A 132 20.27 -9.30 10.76
CA PRO A 132 21.32 -10.28 10.50
C PRO A 132 21.32 -10.63 9.00
N SER A 133 22.48 -10.52 8.36
CA SER A 133 22.65 -10.79 6.93
C SER A 133 23.88 -11.65 6.68
N PRO A 134 23.84 -12.63 5.76
CA PRO A 134 25.05 -13.31 5.33
C PRO A 134 26.09 -12.30 4.84
N SER A 135 27.34 -12.52 5.22
CA SER A 135 28.44 -11.57 4.92
C SER A 135 28.63 -11.33 3.43
N LYS A 136 28.34 -12.35 2.61
CA LYS A 136 28.40 -12.27 1.14
C LYS A 136 27.32 -11.34 0.60
N ASP A 137 26.06 -11.55 1.02
CA ASP A 137 24.92 -10.77 0.54
C ASP A 137 25.02 -9.31 0.99
N ASN A 138 25.44 -9.07 2.25
CA ASN A 138 25.77 -7.73 2.74
C ASN A 138 26.82 -7.04 1.86
N SER A 139 27.90 -7.74 1.50
CA SER A 139 28.94 -7.19 0.65
C SER A 139 28.45 -6.90 -0.78
N GLN A 140 27.58 -7.73 -1.33
CA GLN A 140 26.99 -7.54 -2.66
C GLN A 140 26.00 -6.38 -2.69
N LYS A 141 25.11 -6.28 -1.68
CA LYS A 141 24.18 -5.17 -1.54
C LYS A 141 24.91 -3.83 -1.42
N GLY A 142 26.02 -3.80 -0.68
CA GLY A 142 26.79 -2.58 -0.49
C GLY A 142 25.94 -1.42 0.02
N ASN A 143 26.13 -0.24 -0.58
CA ASN A 143 25.36 0.97 -0.29
C ASN A 143 24.52 1.44 -1.47
N PHE A 144 24.08 0.51 -2.30
CA PHE A 144 23.21 0.83 -3.42
C PHE A 144 21.82 1.28 -2.97
N PRO A 145 21.18 2.20 -3.71
CA PRO A 145 19.79 2.57 -3.45
C PRO A 145 18.86 1.38 -3.63
N MET A 146 17.81 1.33 -2.81
CA MET A 146 16.76 0.32 -2.91
C MET A 146 15.79 0.74 -4.02
N ALA A 147 15.77 -0.01 -5.13
CA ALA A 147 14.97 0.26 -6.32
C ALA A 147 14.76 -1.03 -7.13
N ILE A 148 13.98 -0.94 -8.21
CA ILE A 148 13.74 -2.06 -9.14
C ILE A 148 15.02 -2.34 -9.94
N VAL A 149 15.45 -3.61 -9.96
CA VAL A 149 16.60 -4.09 -10.75
C VAL A 149 16.09 -4.66 -12.07
N THR A 150 16.40 -3.98 -13.17
CA THR A 150 16.02 -4.40 -14.53
C THR A 150 17.09 -5.29 -15.19
N THR A 151 18.36 -5.06 -14.84
CA THR A 151 19.48 -5.90 -15.31
C THR A 151 20.23 -6.47 -14.10
N VAL A 152 20.08 -7.76 -13.86
CA VAL A 152 20.63 -8.45 -12.69
C VAL A 152 22.13 -8.72 -12.89
N LYS A 153 22.95 -8.36 -11.91
CA LYS A 153 24.38 -8.71 -11.79
C LYS A 153 24.62 -9.82 -10.75
N HIS A 154 23.89 -9.76 -9.65
CA HIS A 154 23.93 -10.76 -8.57
C HIS A 154 22.52 -11.10 -8.12
N ASN A 155 22.31 -12.36 -7.74
CA ASN A 155 21.05 -12.88 -7.24
C ASN A 155 21.34 -13.85 -6.08
N SER A 156 20.71 -13.63 -4.94
CA SER A 156 20.92 -14.43 -3.73
C SER A 156 19.97 -15.63 -3.61
N GLY A 157 19.36 -16.03 -4.72
CA GLY A 157 18.43 -17.15 -4.82
C GLY A 157 17.04 -16.73 -5.29
N ALA A 158 16.25 -17.69 -5.74
CA ALA A 158 14.89 -17.45 -6.21
C ALA A 158 14.03 -16.85 -5.07
N GLY A 159 13.41 -15.70 -5.32
CA GLY A 159 12.58 -14.99 -4.34
C GLY A 159 13.35 -14.17 -3.30
N TYR A 160 14.66 -14.07 -3.43
CA TYR A 160 15.52 -13.23 -2.59
C TYR A 160 16.08 -12.04 -3.36
N ASP A 161 17.01 -11.32 -2.73
CA ASP A 161 17.49 -10.04 -3.25
C ASP A 161 18.27 -10.17 -4.56
N LYS A 162 18.25 -9.08 -5.30
CA LYS A 162 19.01 -8.87 -6.54
C LYS A 162 19.82 -7.59 -6.42
N VAL A 163 21.00 -7.61 -7.00
CA VAL A 163 21.83 -6.42 -7.20
C VAL A 163 22.13 -6.28 -8.69
N GLY A 164 22.04 -5.09 -9.21
CA GLY A 164 22.24 -4.84 -10.62
C GLY A 164 22.01 -3.39 -10.99
N THR A 165 21.49 -3.15 -12.18
CA THR A 165 21.13 -1.81 -12.63
C THR A 165 19.63 -1.69 -12.86
N GLY A 166 19.08 -0.52 -12.57
CA GLY A 166 17.72 -0.11 -12.84
C GLY A 166 17.66 1.35 -13.24
N THR A 167 16.48 1.84 -13.56
CA THR A 167 16.29 3.24 -13.90
C THR A 167 15.78 4.02 -12.69
N ILE A 168 16.53 5.03 -12.27
CA ILE A 168 16.17 5.95 -11.21
C ILE A 168 16.21 7.37 -11.79
N GLU A 169 15.07 8.07 -11.76
CA GLU A 169 14.92 9.41 -12.32
C GLU A 169 15.46 9.51 -13.77
N GLY A 170 15.11 8.53 -14.61
CA GLY A 170 15.50 8.49 -16.03
C GLY A 170 16.97 8.14 -16.30
N LYS A 171 17.73 7.74 -15.29
CA LYS A 171 19.14 7.37 -15.44
C LYS A 171 19.37 5.93 -15.00
N THR A 172 20.16 5.19 -15.76
CA THR A 172 20.63 3.87 -15.35
C THR A 172 21.55 4.01 -14.14
N GLN A 173 21.19 3.37 -13.03
CA GLN A 173 21.91 3.41 -11.76
C GLN A 173 22.10 2.00 -11.20
N GLU A 174 23.19 1.78 -10.47
CA GLU A 174 23.31 0.59 -9.65
C GLU A 174 22.31 0.66 -8.50
N CYS A 175 21.60 -0.45 -8.27
CA CYS A 175 20.57 -0.55 -7.25
C CYS A 175 20.48 -1.98 -6.69
N TRP A 176 19.79 -2.08 -5.58
CA TRP A 176 19.47 -3.31 -4.88
C TRP A 176 17.95 -3.44 -4.75
N GLU A 177 17.42 -4.63 -5.04
CA GLU A 177 16.02 -4.96 -4.94
C GLU A 177 15.83 -6.13 -3.98
N PRO A 178 15.05 -5.99 -2.90
CA PRO A 178 14.72 -7.09 -2.00
C PRO A 178 13.91 -8.17 -2.70
N GLY A 179 13.93 -9.39 -2.16
CA GLY A 179 13.00 -10.45 -2.58
C GLY A 179 11.55 -10.06 -2.34
N ASP A 180 10.64 -10.59 -3.15
CA ASP A 180 9.23 -10.16 -3.18
C ASP A 180 8.53 -10.27 -1.83
N THR A 181 8.87 -11.26 -1.01
CA THR A 181 8.33 -11.49 0.34
C THR A 181 8.94 -10.60 1.42
N TRP A 182 9.91 -9.75 1.06
CA TRP A 182 10.64 -8.86 1.95
C TRP A 182 10.63 -7.40 1.49
N LYS A 183 10.03 -7.12 0.33
CA LYS A 183 9.93 -5.74 -0.20
C LYS A 183 9.23 -4.79 0.76
N GLY A 184 8.14 -5.25 1.36
CA GLY A 184 7.40 -4.50 2.37
C GLY A 184 8.20 -4.26 3.64
N ASP A 185 8.87 -5.29 4.18
CA ASP A 185 9.72 -5.19 5.37
C ASP A 185 10.77 -4.08 5.21
N PHE A 186 11.50 -4.11 4.08
CA PHE A 186 12.54 -3.13 3.81
C PHE A 186 11.97 -1.75 3.49
N ALA A 187 10.86 -1.67 2.76
CA ALA A 187 10.18 -0.40 2.49
C ALA A 187 9.73 0.29 3.79
N ARG A 188 9.14 -0.46 4.73
CA ARG A 188 8.76 0.04 6.06
C ARG A 188 9.97 0.48 6.89
N SER A 189 11.11 -0.20 6.76
CA SER A 189 12.36 0.21 7.40
C SER A 189 12.92 1.50 6.80
N TYR A 190 12.86 1.67 5.48
CA TYR A 190 13.32 2.88 4.79
C TYR A 190 12.43 4.09 5.12
N MET A 191 11.12 3.91 5.14
CA MET A 191 10.17 4.95 5.56
C MET A 191 10.36 5.32 7.03
N TYR A 192 10.63 4.34 7.90
CA TYR A 192 11.00 4.56 9.30
C TYR A 192 12.26 5.43 9.41
N MET A 193 13.35 5.10 8.71
CA MET A 193 14.59 5.84 8.73
C MET A 193 14.43 7.28 8.24
N ALA A 194 13.73 7.48 7.13
CA ALA A 194 13.46 8.80 6.57
C ALA A 194 12.55 9.66 7.48
N THR A 195 11.78 9.05 8.37
CA THR A 195 10.94 9.74 9.33
C THR A 195 11.67 10.01 10.64
N THR A 196 12.25 8.98 11.23
CA THR A 196 12.90 9.04 12.53
C THR A 196 14.14 9.93 12.48
N TYR A 197 14.96 9.78 11.46
CA TYR A 197 16.27 10.41 11.35
C TYR A 197 16.34 11.54 10.32
N SER A 198 15.22 12.17 10.03
CA SER A 198 15.15 13.34 9.12
C SER A 198 16.03 14.53 9.55
N ASN A 199 16.46 14.56 10.80
CA ASN A 199 17.36 15.57 11.37
C ASN A 199 18.85 15.30 11.16
N LEU A 200 19.22 14.16 10.55
CA LEU A 200 20.62 13.89 10.22
C LEU A 200 21.08 14.66 8.98
N THR A 201 22.37 14.94 8.93
CA THR A 201 22.99 15.42 7.70
C THR A 201 23.22 14.24 6.77
N TRP A 202 22.43 14.16 5.71
CA TRP A 202 22.51 13.10 4.73
C TRP A 202 23.62 13.37 3.72
N VAL A 203 24.46 12.37 3.46
CA VAL A 203 25.52 12.40 2.45
C VAL A 203 25.39 11.17 1.55
N ASN A 204 25.77 11.27 0.29
CA ASN A 204 25.73 10.16 -0.69
C ASN A 204 24.36 9.48 -0.89
N VAL A 205 23.26 10.16 -0.52
CA VAL A 205 21.91 9.60 -0.48
C VAL A 205 20.99 10.27 -1.49
N GLY A 206 21.51 11.22 -2.26
CA GLY A 206 20.74 12.08 -3.17
C GLY A 206 19.90 11.39 -4.24
N LEU A 207 20.00 10.06 -4.36
CA LEU A 207 19.11 9.28 -5.22
C LEU A 207 17.76 8.98 -4.53
N ILE A 208 17.72 8.79 -3.21
CA ILE A 208 16.51 8.39 -2.48
C ILE A 208 15.90 9.56 -1.71
N THR A 209 16.74 10.41 -1.09
CA THR A 209 16.26 11.51 -0.26
C THR A 209 16.78 12.85 -0.76
N ASN A 210 16.15 13.94 -0.29
CA ASN A 210 16.78 15.26 -0.32
C ASN A 210 17.89 15.31 0.75
N ILE A 211 18.93 16.09 0.48
CA ILE A 211 20.14 16.13 1.34
C ILE A 211 19.85 16.79 2.68
N THR A 212 18.90 17.71 2.74
CA THR A 212 18.58 18.48 3.95
C THR A 212 17.76 17.70 4.98
N GLY A 213 17.18 16.56 4.60
CA GLY A 213 16.25 15.81 5.47
C GLY A 213 14.89 16.47 5.68
N GLU A 214 14.65 17.67 5.12
CA GLU A 214 13.37 18.36 5.17
C GLU A 214 12.25 17.53 4.56
N TYR A 215 11.01 17.88 4.91
CA TYR A 215 9.83 17.26 4.29
C TYR A 215 9.85 17.49 2.76
N PRO A 216 9.54 16.49 1.97
CA PRO A 216 9.09 15.13 2.30
C PRO A 216 10.19 14.16 2.73
N THR A 217 11.44 14.51 2.72
CA THR A 217 12.65 13.73 2.97
C THR A 217 12.90 12.70 1.87
N LEU A 218 12.01 11.73 1.65
CA LEU A 218 12.08 10.84 0.50
C LEU A 218 11.74 11.59 -0.79
N LYS A 219 12.47 11.32 -1.85
CA LYS A 219 12.08 11.75 -3.20
C LYS A 219 10.79 11.07 -3.62
N ASN A 220 10.04 11.70 -4.53
CA ASN A 220 8.71 11.22 -4.93
C ASN A 220 8.73 9.79 -5.46
N TRP A 221 9.68 9.44 -6.34
CA TRP A 221 9.81 8.08 -6.86
C TRP A 221 10.01 7.04 -5.74
N ALA A 222 10.88 7.34 -4.76
CA ALA A 222 11.20 6.44 -3.66
C ALA A 222 9.99 6.28 -2.70
N SER A 223 9.33 7.38 -2.33
CA SER A 223 8.14 7.32 -1.48
C SER A 223 6.99 6.59 -2.17
N THR A 224 6.80 6.74 -3.47
CA THR A 224 5.80 6.04 -4.28
C THR A 224 6.10 4.53 -4.31
N LEU A 225 7.34 4.15 -4.68
CA LEU A 225 7.76 2.76 -4.75
C LEU A 225 7.64 2.05 -3.38
N TYR A 226 8.12 2.69 -2.31
CA TYR A 226 8.11 2.06 -0.98
C TYR A 226 6.70 1.94 -0.40
N ARG A 227 5.81 2.90 -0.64
CA ARG A 227 4.40 2.78 -0.27
C ARG A 227 3.72 1.64 -1.03
N GLN A 228 4.03 1.50 -2.32
CA GLN A 228 3.51 0.41 -3.15
C GLN A 228 4.01 -0.96 -2.66
N TRP A 229 5.32 -1.10 -2.40
CA TRP A 229 5.87 -2.34 -1.88
C TRP A 229 5.29 -2.68 -0.50
N SER A 230 5.14 -1.68 0.38
CA SER A 230 4.51 -1.88 1.69
C SER A 230 3.04 -2.31 1.61
N LYS A 231 2.31 -1.91 0.56
CA LYS A 231 0.93 -2.37 0.32
C LYS A 231 0.88 -3.78 -0.27
N ASN A 232 1.76 -4.08 -1.23
CA ASN A 232 1.78 -5.34 -1.96
C ASN A 232 2.31 -6.49 -1.10
N ASP A 233 3.34 -6.23 -0.32
CA ASP A 233 3.90 -7.15 0.68
C ASP A 233 3.41 -6.71 2.07
N LYS A 234 2.26 -7.28 2.46
CA LYS A 234 1.58 -6.95 3.71
C LYS A 234 2.45 -7.24 4.93
N VAL A 235 2.25 -6.44 5.98
CA VAL A 235 2.88 -6.72 7.28
C VAL A 235 2.58 -8.15 7.72
N SER A 236 3.64 -8.90 7.91
CA SER A 236 3.61 -10.30 8.32
C SER A 236 3.58 -10.45 9.85
N GLU A 237 3.24 -11.63 10.32
CA GLU A 237 3.34 -11.97 11.75
C GLU A 237 4.79 -11.87 12.27
N ILE A 238 5.78 -12.13 11.39
CA ILE A 238 7.20 -11.97 11.73
C ILE A 238 7.51 -10.51 12.05
N GLU A 239 6.98 -9.56 11.27
CA GLU A 239 7.19 -8.13 11.50
C GLU A 239 6.47 -7.62 12.74
N THR A 240 5.23 -8.04 12.99
CA THR A 240 4.48 -7.60 14.20
C THR A 240 5.17 -8.11 15.47
N LYS A 241 5.54 -9.40 15.51
CA LYS A 241 6.31 -9.97 16.64
C LYS A 241 7.65 -9.26 16.83
N ARG A 242 8.34 -8.97 15.72
CA ARG A 242 9.60 -8.23 15.76
C ARG A 242 9.42 -6.82 16.31
N ASN A 243 8.40 -6.09 15.86
CA ASN A 243 8.10 -4.73 16.31
C ASN A 243 7.81 -4.69 17.81
N ASP A 244 7.04 -5.65 18.32
CA ASP A 244 6.78 -5.80 19.76
C ASP A 244 8.05 -6.12 20.55
N ALA A 245 8.89 -7.03 20.05
CA ALA A 245 10.16 -7.36 20.66
C ALA A 245 11.13 -6.16 20.68
N VAL A 246 11.20 -5.41 19.59
CA VAL A 246 12.00 -4.16 19.52
C VAL A 246 11.50 -3.15 20.53
N TYR A 247 10.18 -2.99 20.67
CA TYR A 247 9.61 -2.10 21.69
C TYR A 247 10.00 -2.49 23.12
N GLN A 248 10.08 -3.78 23.44
CA GLN A 248 10.57 -4.21 24.76
C GLN A 248 12.04 -3.84 24.98
N ILE A 249 12.84 -3.80 23.92
CA ILE A 249 14.29 -3.53 23.97
C ILE A 249 14.58 -2.02 23.86
N GLN A 250 14.12 -1.37 22.79
CA GLN A 250 14.44 0.03 22.46
C GLN A 250 13.40 1.05 22.96
N LYS A 251 12.21 0.62 23.38
CA LYS A 251 11.12 1.47 23.83
C LYS A 251 10.48 2.34 22.73
N ASN A 252 10.77 2.05 21.47
CA ASN A 252 10.08 2.65 20.33
C ASN A 252 9.52 1.58 19.38
N ARG A 253 8.59 1.98 18.54
CA ARG A 253 7.88 1.12 17.59
C ARG A 253 8.05 1.63 16.17
N ASN A 254 7.93 0.76 15.18
CA ASN A 254 7.85 1.19 13.78
C ASN A 254 6.39 1.49 13.42
N PRO A 255 6.03 2.77 13.18
CA PRO A 255 4.66 3.15 12.86
C PRO A 255 4.16 2.60 11.52
N PHE A 256 5.07 2.27 10.59
CA PHE A 256 4.72 1.69 9.30
C PHE A 256 4.38 0.21 9.39
N ILE A 257 4.68 -0.43 10.53
CA ILE A 257 4.21 -1.77 10.90
C ILE A 257 2.89 -1.65 11.67
N ASP A 258 2.82 -0.82 12.71
CA ASP A 258 1.62 -0.68 13.55
C ASP A 258 0.42 -0.09 12.80
N TYR A 259 0.67 0.89 11.94
CA TYR A 259 -0.31 1.56 11.07
C TYR A 259 0.16 1.47 9.61
N PRO A 260 -0.09 0.36 8.91
CA PRO A 260 0.48 0.11 7.58
C PRO A 260 0.17 1.19 6.54
N PHE A 261 -0.90 1.97 6.76
CA PHE A 261 -1.31 3.06 5.87
C PHE A 261 -0.88 4.45 6.34
N ILE A 262 -0.09 4.57 7.43
CA ILE A 262 0.35 5.89 7.90
C ILE A 262 1.21 6.62 6.87
N SER A 263 1.89 5.87 5.99
CA SER A 263 2.64 6.43 4.87
C SER A 263 1.77 7.24 3.90
N GLU A 264 0.47 6.91 3.78
CA GLU A 264 -0.47 7.67 2.96
C GLU A 264 -0.79 9.03 3.55
N TYR A 265 -0.79 9.16 4.87
CA TYR A 265 -0.97 10.44 5.57
C TYR A 265 0.26 11.33 5.49
N ILE A 266 1.44 10.75 5.20
CA ILE A 266 2.71 11.49 5.11
C ILE A 266 3.05 11.84 3.67
N TRP A 267 2.95 10.87 2.72
CA TRP A 267 3.43 11.02 1.33
C TRP A 267 2.40 10.66 0.27
N GLY A 268 1.22 10.17 0.64
CA GLY A 268 0.25 9.60 -0.30
C GLY A 268 -1.08 10.34 -0.33
N ASP A 269 -2.12 9.59 -0.64
CA ASP A 269 -3.44 10.13 -0.97
C ASP A 269 -4.18 10.72 0.24
N SER A 270 -3.72 10.44 1.47
CA SER A 270 -4.32 10.93 2.72
C SER A 270 -3.56 12.09 3.37
N VAL A 271 -2.66 12.78 2.65
CA VAL A 271 -1.84 13.87 3.23
C VAL A 271 -2.65 15.02 3.82
N ASN A 272 -3.86 15.26 3.33
CA ASN A 272 -4.77 16.29 3.83
C ASN A 272 -5.71 15.79 4.93
N VAL A 273 -5.72 14.49 5.21
CA VAL A 273 -6.55 13.86 6.24
C VAL A 273 -5.82 13.90 7.58
N ALA A 274 -6.52 14.32 8.63
CA ALA A 274 -5.97 14.29 9.99
C ALA A 274 -5.80 12.84 10.48
N PHE A 275 -4.60 12.49 10.93
CA PHE A 275 -4.34 11.16 11.48
C PHE A 275 -5.04 11.00 12.84
N ASN A 276 -5.70 9.87 13.02
CA ASN A 276 -6.34 9.52 14.28
C ASN A 276 -5.93 8.12 14.72
N PRO A 277 -5.05 7.98 15.73
CA PRO A 277 -4.56 6.70 16.18
C PRO A 277 -5.65 5.77 16.74
N LEU A 278 -6.80 6.30 17.17
CA LEU A 278 -7.91 5.49 17.68
C LEU A 278 -8.73 4.82 16.58
N THR A 279 -8.76 5.41 15.38
CA THR A 279 -9.62 4.95 14.28
C THR A 279 -8.86 4.44 13.07
N ALA A 280 -7.57 4.78 12.93
CA ALA A 280 -6.73 4.29 11.86
C ALA A 280 -6.62 2.74 11.91
N ILE A 281 -6.48 2.12 10.74
CA ILE A 281 -6.30 0.67 10.62
C ILE A 281 -4.94 0.28 11.17
N THR A 282 -4.91 -0.74 12.03
CA THR A 282 -3.70 -1.24 12.68
C THR A 282 -3.45 -2.71 12.36
N THR A 283 -2.24 -3.17 12.65
CA THR A 283 -1.87 -4.59 12.67
C THR A 283 -2.09 -5.25 14.03
N ALA A 284 -2.76 -4.57 14.95
CA ALA A 284 -3.09 -5.10 16.26
C ALA A 284 -3.87 -6.41 16.17
N SER A 285 -3.66 -7.31 17.14
CA SER A 285 -4.30 -8.63 17.18
C SER A 285 -5.83 -8.57 17.24
N ASP A 286 -6.40 -7.49 17.74
CA ASP A 286 -7.83 -7.23 17.85
C ASP A 286 -8.39 -6.32 16.72
N ASP A 287 -7.60 -6.05 15.65
CA ASP A 287 -8.04 -5.27 14.48
C ASP A 287 -8.10 -6.13 13.22
N SER A 288 -9.26 -6.70 12.94
CA SER A 288 -9.47 -7.55 11.75
C SER A 288 -9.47 -6.78 10.42
N ARG A 289 -9.53 -5.44 10.43
CA ARG A 289 -9.66 -4.61 9.22
C ARG A 289 -8.43 -4.72 8.30
N TYR A 290 -7.24 -4.85 8.87
CA TYR A 290 -6.03 -5.03 8.08
C TYR A 290 -5.96 -6.41 7.41
N GLY A 291 -6.37 -7.46 8.11
CA GLY A 291 -6.43 -8.83 7.56
C GLY A 291 -7.37 -8.94 6.36
N SER A 292 -8.53 -8.25 6.42
CA SER A 292 -9.53 -8.24 5.35
C SER A 292 -9.19 -7.29 4.20
N TYR A 293 -8.18 -6.43 4.34
CA TYR A 293 -7.74 -5.54 3.27
C TYR A 293 -7.11 -6.36 2.13
N THR A 294 -7.73 -6.31 0.95
CA THR A 294 -7.18 -6.90 -0.27
C THR A 294 -6.33 -5.85 -1.00
N VAL A 295 -5.07 -6.17 -1.22
CA VAL A 295 -4.21 -5.37 -2.10
C VAL A 295 -4.66 -5.65 -3.54
N THR A 296 -5.10 -4.64 -4.26
CA THR A 296 -5.14 -4.73 -5.72
C THR A 296 -3.68 -4.64 -6.19
N PRO A 297 -3.10 -5.69 -6.80
CA PRO A 297 -1.72 -5.64 -7.25
C PRO A 297 -1.53 -4.47 -8.21
N ALA A 298 -0.58 -3.61 -7.92
CA ALA A 298 -0.14 -2.62 -8.89
C ALA A 298 0.64 -3.32 -10.01
N PRO A 299 0.51 -2.91 -11.27
CA PRO A 299 1.26 -3.47 -12.37
C PRO A 299 2.76 -3.26 -12.15
N SER A 300 3.59 -4.25 -12.52
CA SER A 300 5.04 -4.13 -12.55
C SER A 300 5.45 -3.00 -13.50
N GLU A 301 6.17 -2.00 -12.97
CA GLU A 301 6.70 -0.90 -13.76
C GLU A 301 7.88 -1.38 -14.60
N ASP A 302 7.76 -1.20 -15.91
CA ASP A 302 8.91 -1.10 -16.83
C ASP A 302 8.88 0.31 -17.45
N GLU A 303 9.92 1.03 -17.14
CA GLU A 303 10.41 2.34 -17.56
C GLU A 303 9.64 3.26 -18.50
N SER A 304 9.43 4.51 -18.05
CA SER A 304 9.94 5.72 -18.73
C SER A 304 9.68 7.01 -17.93
N THR A 305 10.56 7.95 -18.15
CA THR A 305 10.88 9.21 -17.46
C THR A 305 9.75 10.25 -17.42
N PRO A 306 9.71 11.11 -16.40
CA PRO A 306 8.68 12.14 -16.25
C PRO A 306 9.05 13.45 -16.98
N THR A 307 8.11 14.00 -17.69
CA THR A 307 8.04 15.45 -17.92
C THR A 307 6.79 15.97 -17.22
N THR A 308 7.00 16.89 -16.29
CA THR A 308 5.98 17.65 -15.58
C THR A 308 5.07 18.41 -16.55
N PRO A 309 3.74 18.47 -16.32
CA PRO A 309 3.21 19.58 -15.56
C PRO A 309 2.22 19.16 -14.48
N GLU A 310 2.11 19.97 -13.43
CA GLU A 310 1.11 19.90 -12.38
C GLU A 310 -0.29 19.64 -12.95
N ALA A 311 -0.86 18.48 -12.58
CA ALA A 311 -2.29 18.28 -12.67
C ALA A 311 -2.81 18.03 -11.25
N THR A 312 -3.54 18.99 -10.74
CA THR A 312 -4.43 18.83 -9.59
C THR A 312 -5.25 17.56 -9.80
N GLN A 313 -5.01 16.50 -9.00
CA GLN A 313 -5.91 15.34 -9.01
C GLN A 313 -7.25 15.79 -8.43
N ASP A 314 -8.26 15.71 -9.28
CA ASP A 314 -9.65 15.97 -8.95
C ASP A 314 -10.09 14.95 -7.89
N GLU A 315 -10.51 15.39 -6.72
CA GLU A 315 -10.88 14.56 -5.56
C GLU A 315 -12.04 13.58 -5.87
N ASN A 316 -12.61 13.67 -7.06
CA ASN A 316 -13.79 12.93 -7.52
C ASN A 316 -13.48 11.80 -8.52
N VAL A 317 -12.24 11.47 -8.81
CA VAL A 317 -11.90 10.39 -9.77
C VAL A 317 -12.06 9.01 -9.12
N ILE A 318 -13.00 8.20 -9.65
CA ILE A 318 -13.24 6.82 -9.24
C ILE A 318 -12.34 5.85 -10.02
N TYR A 319 -12.18 6.10 -11.32
CA TYR A 319 -11.33 5.31 -12.21
C TYR A 319 -10.69 6.21 -13.25
N ASN A 320 -9.41 6.00 -13.52
CA ASN A 320 -8.67 6.66 -14.58
C ASN A 320 -7.93 5.63 -15.42
N LEU A 321 -8.05 5.72 -16.74
CA LEU A 321 -7.33 4.85 -17.66
C LEU A 321 -5.90 5.34 -17.80
N ASP A 322 -4.96 4.56 -17.27
CA ASP A 322 -3.53 4.81 -17.49
C ASP A 322 -3.16 4.39 -18.91
N ILE A 323 -2.92 5.36 -19.77
CA ILE A 323 -2.53 5.10 -21.16
C ILE A 323 -1.10 4.56 -21.26
N ASP A 324 -0.22 4.94 -20.36
CA ASP A 324 1.17 4.52 -20.41
C ASP A 324 1.33 3.05 -19.93
N ASN A 325 0.65 2.66 -18.84
CA ASN A 325 0.85 1.37 -18.19
C ASN A 325 -0.41 0.47 -18.14
N GLY A 326 -1.61 1.02 -18.34
CA GLY A 326 -2.88 0.30 -18.19
C GLY A 326 -3.21 -0.75 -19.27
N TRP A 327 -2.38 -0.89 -20.30
CA TRP A 327 -2.65 -1.86 -21.40
C TRP A 327 -2.85 -3.29 -20.90
N ASN A 328 -2.07 -3.73 -19.94
CA ASN A 328 -2.11 -5.10 -19.42
C ASN A 328 -3.29 -5.36 -18.49
N THR A 329 -3.90 -4.32 -17.91
CA THR A 329 -5.08 -4.43 -17.06
C THR A 329 -6.38 -4.56 -17.85
N LEU A 330 -6.35 -4.19 -19.12
CA LEU A 330 -7.49 -4.27 -20.01
C LEU A 330 -7.64 -5.68 -20.58
N GLU A 331 -8.87 -6.18 -20.63
CA GLU A 331 -9.21 -7.40 -21.34
C GLU A 331 -9.36 -7.09 -22.84
N LYS A 332 -8.78 -7.92 -23.70
CA LYS A 332 -8.86 -7.84 -25.16
C LYS A 332 -9.61 -9.05 -25.67
N ASN A 333 -10.81 -8.84 -26.18
CA ASN A 333 -11.63 -9.91 -26.75
C ASN A 333 -11.81 -9.70 -28.25
N ASN A 334 -11.20 -10.57 -29.07
CA ASN A 334 -11.32 -10.54 -30.51
C ASN A 334 -12.48 -11.45 -30.94
N ILE A 335 -13.63 -10.88 -31.28
CA ILE A 335 -14.80 -11.63 -31.76
C ILE A 335 -14.58 -12.09 -33.19
N THR A 336 -14.10 -11.20 -34.05
CA THR A 336 -13.73 -11.51 -35.44
C THR A 336 -12.44 -10.79 -35.78
N LEU A 337 -11.41 -11.56 -36.12
CA LEU A 337 -10.11 -11.01 -36.54
C LEU A 337 -10.06 -10.75 -38.03
N PRO A 338 -9.39 -9.68 -38.49
CA PRO A 338 -9.15 -9.46 -39.91
C PRO A 338 -8.16 -10.49 -40.41
N THR A 339 -8.38 -10.99 -41.65
CA THR A 339 -7.49 -11.98 -42.26
C THR A 339 -6.04 -11.48 -42.28
N GLY A 340 -5.15 -12.27 -41.68
CA GLY A 340 -3.71 -11.97 -41.61
C GLY A 340 -3.30 -11.02 -40.47
N SER A 341 -4.18 -10.83 -39.47
CA SER A 341 -3.87 -10.16 -38.22
C SER A 341 -4.21 -11.06 -37.04
N THR A 342 -3.48 -10.90 -35.94
CA THR A 342 -3.72 -11.60 -34.67
C THR A 342 -4.34 -10.70 -33.61
N TYR A 343 -4.55 -9.44 -33.94
CA TYR A 343 -5.13 -8.43 -33.02
C TYR A 343 -5.86 -7.32 -33.80
N VAL A 344 -6.72 -6.60 -33.13
CA VAL A 344 -7.36 -5.36 -33.60
C VAL A 344 -6.95 -4.19 -32.73
N TRP A 345 -7.00 -4.37 -31.40
CA TRP A 345 -6.55 -3.39 -30.44
C TRP A 345 -5.04 -3.50 -30.17
N THR A 346 -4.36 -2.38 -30.08
CA THR A 346 -2.92 -2.26 -29.78
C THR A 346 -2.65 -1.08 -28.85
N HIS A 347 -1.56 -1.17 -28.12
CA HIS A 347 -0.99 -0.04 -27.42
C HIS A 347 0.06 0.64 -28.32
N ASP A 348 -0.25 1.83 -28.81
CA ASP A 348 0.70 2.67 -29.55
C ASP A 348 1.45 3.56 -28.57
N LYS A 349 2.56 3.06 -28.05
CA LYS A 349 3.38 3.77 -27.04
C LYS A 349 3.97 5.07 -27.58
N THR A 350 4.25 5.16 -28.86
CA THR A 350 4.84 6.36 -29.49
C THR A 350 3.86 7.52 -29.47
N HIS A 351 2.59 7.24 -29.75
CA HIS A 351 1.54 8.27 -29.78
C HIS A 351 0.74 8.33 -28.47
N LYS A 352 1.09 7.49 -27.49
CA LYS A 352 0.41 7.38 -26.19
C LYS A 352 -1.11 7.21 -26.35
N VAL A 353 -1.51 6.15 -27.05
CA VAL A 353 -2.92 5.85 -27.31
C VAL A 353 -3.18 4.34 -27.32
N PHE A 354 -4.37 3.92 -26.93
CA PHE A 354 -4.88 2.60 -27.30
C PHE A 354 -5.60 2.73 -28.63
N LYS A 355 -5.20 1.91 -29.59
CA LYS A 355 -5.61 2.05 -30.99
C LYS A 355 -6.25 0.77 -31.51
N ALA A 356 -7.42 0.89 -32.14
CA ALA A 356 -8.05 -0.16 -32.90
C ALA A 356 -8.01 0.14 -34.40
N SER A 357 -7.67 -0.86 -35.20
CA SER A 357 -7.72 -0.77 -36.66
C SER A 357 -7.75 -2.18 -37.29
N ALA A 358 -8.51 -2.33 -38.35
CA ALA A 358 -8.54 -3.52 -39.20
C ALA A 358 -8.04 -3.22 -40.62
N PHE A 359 -7.21 -2.18 -40.77
CA PHE A 359 -6.53 -1.88 -42.03
C PHE A 359 -5.21 -2.67 -42.12
N VAL A 360 -5.23 -3.78 -42.87
CA VAL A 360 -4.11 -4.72 -42.94
C VAL A 360 -3.63 -4.82 -44.37
N LYS A 361 -2.32 -4.68 -44.60
CA LYS A 361 -1.67 -4.77 -45.94
C LYS A 361 -2.39 -3.93 -47.01
N LYS A 362 -2.70 -2.68 -46.65
CA LYS A 362 -3.42 -1.70 -47.51
C LYS A 362 -4.86 -2.10 -47.88
N LYS A 363 -5.48 -3.00 -47.14
CA LYS A 363 -6.88 -3.42 -47.35
C LYS A 363 -7.74 -3.12 -46.11
N LYS A 364 -8.96 -2.61 -46.32
CA LYS A 364 -10.01 -2.50 -45.32
C LYS A 364 -10.62 -3.88 -45.09
N LEU A 365 -10.60 -4.40 -43.89
CA LEU A 365 -11.14 -5.73 -43.58
C LEU A 365 -12.25 -5.62 -42.51
N ALA A 366 -13.20 -6.55 -42.61
CA ALA A 366 -14.21 -6.68 -41.56
C ALA A 366 -13.59 -7.27 -40.28
N SER A 367 -13.92 -6.73 -39.16
CA SER A 367 -13.53 -7.24 -37.84
C SER A 367 -14.47 -6.77 -36.74
N GLU A 368 -14.41 -7.46 -35.60
CA GLU A 368 -15.07 -7.03 -34.38
C GLU A 368 -14.23 -7.42 -33.17
N ALA A 369 -13.92 -6.44 -32.31
CA ALA A 369 -13.11 -6.65 -31.13
C ALA A 369 -13.47 -5.67 -29.99
N LEU A 370 -13.32 -6.13 -28.76
CA LEU A 370 -13.60 -5.37 -27.55
C LEU A 370 -12.31 -5.07 -26.82
N LEU A 371 -12.23 -3.87 -26.25
CA LEU A 371 -11.28 -3.48 -25.22
C LEU A 371 -12.08 -3.18 -23.95
N ILE A 372 -11.82 -3.91 -22.86
CA ILE A 372 -12.70 -3.93 -21.68
C ILE A 372 -11.87 -3.53 -20.46
N THR A 373 -12.42 -2.61 -19.65
CA THR A 373 -11.80 -2.19 -18.39
C THR A 373 -11.89 -3.26 -17.32
N PRO A 374 -11.04 -3.22 -16.28
CA PRO A 374 -11.33 -3.86 -15.01
C PRO A 374 -12.70 -3.43 -14.47
N GLU A 375 -13.18 -4.16 -13.47
CA GLU A 375 -14.40 -3.79 -12.76
C GLU A 375 -14.23 -2.45 -12.05
N ILE A 376 -15.18 -1.52 -12.24
CA ILE A 376 -15.24 -0.20 -11.63
C ILE A 376 -16.33 -0.23 -10.57
N ASP A 377 -15.97 0.02 -9.32
CA ASP A 377 -16.89 -0.04 -8.19
C ASP A 377 -17.58 1.30 -7.95
N LEU A 378 -18.88 1.36 -8.24
CA LEU A 378 -19.75 2.51 -8.06
C LEU A 378 -20.72 2.35 -6.86
N THR A 379 -20.50 1.34 -5.99
CA THR A 379 -21.45 0.96 -4.92
C THR A 379 -21.73 2.07 -3.92
N ASN A 380 -20.77 2.95 -3.67
CA ASN A 380 -20.91 4.07 -2.75
C ASN A 380 -20.62 5.41 -3.45
N CYS A 381 -21.13 5.57 -4.67
CA CYS A 381 -20.90 6.75 -5.48
C CYS A 381 -22.22 7.37 -5.94
N LYS A 382 -22.22 8.69 -6.11
CA LYS A 382 -23.27 9.49 -6.73
C LYS A 382 -22.63 10.56 -7.63
N ASP A 383 -23.45 11.26 -8.40
CA ASP A 383 -23.01 12.29 -9.34
C ASP A 383 -21.97 11.73 -10.33
N ILE A 384 -22.21 10.49 -10.81
CA ILE A 384 -21.23 9.68 -11.52
C ILE A 384 -21.21 10.08 -12.99
N THR A 385 -20.01 10.44 -13.48
CA THR A 385 -19.78 10.87 -14.86
C THR A 385 -18.60 10.13 -15.48
N PHE A 386 -18.61 10.08 -16.80
CA PHE A 386 -17.57 9.48 -17.63
C PHE A 386 -17.02 10.53 -18.60
N ASP A 387 -15.71 10.64 -18.66
CA ASP A 387 -14.99 11.49 -19.60
C ASP A 387 -14.16 10.62 -20.54
N LEU A 388 -14.15 10.96 -21.83
CA LEU A 388 -13.38 10.26 -22.87
C LEU A 388 -12.73 11.25 -23.81
N GLU A 389 -11.40 11.17 -23.95
CA GLU A 389 -10.67 11.83 -25.02
C GLU A 389 -10.26 10.78 -26.07
N HIS A 390 -10.72 10.98 -27.30
CA HIS A 390 -10.48 10.04 -28.37
C HIS A 390 -10.30 10.73 -29.74
N ALA A 391 -9.80 9.99 -30.70
CA ALA A 391 -9.68 10.47 -32.08
C ALA A 391 -10.11 9.37 -33.05
N LEU A 392 -10.63 9.78 -34.20
CA LEU A 392 -11.08 8.88 -35.25
C LEU A 392 -10.58 9.34 -36.60
N ASN A 393 -9.98 8.45 -37.38
CA ASN A 393 -9.53 8.71 -38.73
C ASN A 393 -9.84 7.53 -39.66
N HIS A 394 -9.85 7.78 -40.98
CA HIS A 394 -10.02 6.77 -42.05
C HIS A 394 -11.42 6.13 -42.11
N GLY A 395 -12.43 6.73 -41.53
CA GLY A 395 -13.82 6.25 -41.55
C GLY A 395 -14.66 6.90 -40.45
N ASN A 396 -15.94 6.54 -40.38
CA ASN A 396 -16.88 7.09 -39.43
C ASN A 396 -17.10 6.13 -38.24
N HIS A 397 -17.86 6.59 -37.25
CA HIS A 397 -18.11 5.87 -36.00
C HIS A 397 -19.37 4.98 -36.01
N ASP A 398 -20.08 4.82 -37.14
CA ASP A 398 -21.37 4.12 -37.22
C ASP A 398 -21.39 2.71 -36.59
N ASN A 399 -20.24 2.05 -36.57
CA ASN A 399 -20.09 0.70 -36.03
C ASN A 399 -19.20 0.65 -34.77
N LEU A 400 -18.94 1.80 -34.14
CA LEU A 400 -18.19 1.89 -32.87
C LEU A 400 -19.15 2.19 -31.74
N SER A 401 -18.88 1.64 -30.56
CA SER A 401 -19.65 1.98 -29.35
C SER A 401 -18.77 1.95 -28.10
N VAL A 402 -19.17 2.76 -27.13
CA VAL A 402 -18.74 2.62 -25.73
C VAL A 402 -19.92 2.05 -24.98
N GLU A 403 -19.70 1.01 -24.22
CA GLU A 403 -20.75 0.22 -23.59
C GLU A 403 -20.46 0.03 -22.10
N VAL A 404 -21.53 -0.05 -21.29
CA VAL A 404 -21.46 -0.45 -19.88
C VAL A 404 -21.92 -1.89 -19.75
N VAL A 405 -21.10 -2.71 -19.10
CA VAL A 405 -21.46 -4.08 -18.72
C VAL A 405 -21.75 -4.12 -17.23
N VAL A 406 -22.96 -4.52 -16.88
CA VAL A 406 -23.45 -4.59 -15.50
C VAL A 406 -24.39 -5.77 -15.34
N ASP A 407 -24.23 -6.58 -14.30
CA ASP A 407 -25.09 -7.74 -13.99
C ASP A 407 -25.30 -8.68 -15.21
N GLY A 408 -24.23 -8.85 -16.03
CA GLY A 408 -24.26 -9.68 -17.25
C GLY A 408 -25.00 -9.06 -18.45
N THR A 409 -25.50 -7.83 -18.34
CA THR A 409 -26.13 -7.08 -19.42
C THR A 409 -25.20 -6.01 -19.98
N THR A 410 -25.32 -5.71 -21.28
CA THR A 410 -24.54 -4.68 -21.97
C THR A 410 -25.44 -3.59 -22.48
N GLU A 411 -25.13 -2.35 -22.16
CA GLU A 411 -25.85 -1.17 -22.61
C GLU A 411 -24.93 -0.17 -23.29
N VAL A 412 -25.35 0.37 -24.44
CA VAL A 412 -24.58 1.37 -25.20
C VAL A 412 -24.71 2.74 -24.54
N LEU A 413 -23.56 3.39 -24.31
CA LEU A 413 -23.53 4.79 -23.86
C LEU A 413 -23.70 5.75 -25.04
N ASN A 414 -24.48 6.78 -24.84
CA ASN A 414 -24.58 7.88 -25.79
C ASN A 414 -23.33 8.78 -25.65
N ILE A 415 -22.38 8.67 -26.56
CA ILE A 415 -21.19 9.51 -26.61
C ILE A 415 -21.54 10.76 -27.44
N PRO A 416 -21.56 11.95 -26.83
CA PRO A 416 -22.10 13.15 -27.48
C PRO A 416 -21.20 13.73 -28.57
N VAL A 417 -19.91 13.38 -28.59
CA VAL A 417 -18.93 13.92 -29.53
C VAL A 417 -18.03 12.81 -30.07
N TRP A 418 -18.00 12.69 -31.40
CA TRP A 418 -17.12 11.79 -32.14
C TRP A 418 -16.20 12.57 -33.05
N GLY A 419 -15.00 12.02 -33.34
CA GLY A 419 -14.09 12.59 -34.34
C GLY A 419 -14.70 12.58 -35.73
N ASP A 420 -14.25 13.48 -36.60
CA ASP A 420 -14.75 13.68 -37.96
C ASP A 420 -14.40 12.52 -38.93
N GLY A 421 -13.56 11.60 -38.50
CA GLY A 421 -13.11 10.46 -39.29
C GLY A 421 -12.06 10.78 -40.37
N ASN A 422 -11.62 12.02 -40.45
CA ASN A 422 -10.68 12.51 -41.47
C ASN A 422 -9.31 12.93 -40.90
N SER A 423 -9.20 12.98 -39.57
CA SER A 423 -7.95 13.40 -38.90
C SER A 423 -7.83 12.74 -37.53
N PHE A 424 -6.61 12.63 -37.00
CA PHE A 424 -6.39 12.22 -35.59
C PHE A 424 -6.52 13.38 -34.59
N LYS A 425 -7.31 14.40 -34.96
CA LYS A 425 -7.66 15.47 -34.01
C LYS A 425 -8.51 14.89 -32.88
N SER A 426 -8.05 15.10 -31.64
CA SER A 426 -8.81 14.65 -30.47
C SER A 426 -10.09 15.44 -30.29
N VAL A 427 -11.12 14.73 -29.85
CA VAL A 427 -12.35 15.29 -29.31
C VAL A 427 -12.54 14.79 -27.89
N LYS A 428 -13.28 15.57 -27.07
CA LYS A 428 -13.57 15.22 -25.69
C LYS A 428 -15.08 15.10 -25.50
N ALA A 429 -15.53 13.92 -25.11
CA ALA A 429 -16.84 13.70 -24.55
C ALA A 429 -16.72 13.80 -23.03
N THR A 430 -17.30 14.80 -22.42
CA THR A 430 -17.19 15.08 -20.99
C THR A 430 -18.55 14.98 -20.31
N ALA A 431 -18.54 14.59 -19.02
CA ALA A 431 -19.70 14.51 -18.16
C ALA A 431 -20.83 13.60 -18.71
N VAL A 432 -20.47 12.52 -19.42
CA VAL A 432 -21.45 11.50 -19.83
C VAL A 432 -21.97 10.81 -18.57
N SER A 433 -23.26 10.89 -18.30
CA SER A 433 -23.85 10.38 -17.06
C SER A 433 -23.76 8.85 -16.95
N LEU A 434 -23.21 8.38 -15.83
CA LEU A 434 -23.27 6.98 -15.38
C LEU A 434 -24.16 6.82 -14.13
N GLU A 435 -24.95 7.83 -13.76
CA GLU A 435 -25.71 7.86 -12.51
C GLU A 435 -26.69 6.68 -12.38
N LYS A 436 -27.22 6.18 -13.48
CA LYS A 436 -28.12 5.01 -13.45
C LYS A 436 -27.44 3.72 -12.97
N TYR A 437 -26.10 3.72 -12.91
CA TYR A 437 -25.31 2.60 -12.41
C TYR A 437 -24.77 2.83 -10.98
N ALA A 438 -25.22 3.90 -10.31
CA ALA A 438 -24.92 4.12 -8.91
C ALA A 438 -25.31 2.90 -8.06
N GLY A 439 -24.49 2.53 -7.10
CA GLY A 439 -24.72 1.35 -6.27
C GLY A 439 -24.32 0.01 -6.91
N LYS A 440 -23.71 0.02 -8.11
CA LYS A 440 -23.34 -1.20 -8.85
C LYS A 440 -21.84 -1.25 -9.13
N LYS A 441 -21.40 -2.42 -9.55
CA LYS A 441 -20.08 -2.64 -10.12
C LYS A 441 -20.22 -2.80 -11.61
N VAL A 442 -19.41 -2.09 -12.41
CA VAL A 442 -19.54 -2.04 -13.86
C VAL A 442 -18.21 -2.27 -14.54
N LYS A 443 -18.22 -2.70 -15.79
CA LYS A 443 -17.08 -2.60 -16.71
C LYS A 443 -17.47 -1.67 -17.85
N LEU A 444 -16.50 -0.89 -18.33
CA LEU A 444 -16.65 -0.16 -19.59
C LEU A 444 -16.00 -0.98 -20.70
N GLN A 445 -16.67 -1.11 -21.84
CA GLN A 445 -16.08 -1.78 -22.98
C GLN A 445 -16.19 -0.91 -24.25
N PHE A 446 -15.10 -0.89 -25.00
CA PHE A 446 -14.99 -0.16 -26.25
C PHE A 446 -15.12 -1.18 -27.37
N ARG A 447 -16.23 -1.17 -28.07
CA ARG A 447 -16.46 -2.05 -29.21
C ARG A 447 -15.96 -1.39 -30.48
N TYR A 448 -15.00 -2.03 -31.11
CA TYR A 448 -14.56 -1.71 -32.45
C TYR A 448 -15.17 -2.71 -33.43
N LYS A 449 -15.87 -2.19 -34.44
CA LYS A 449 -16.37 -2.99 -35.55
C LYS A 449 -16.05 -2.30 -36.86
N SER A 450 -15.62 -3.04 -37.86
CA SER A 450 -15.28 -2.55 -39.18
C SER A 450 -15.87 -3.42 -40.29
N THR A 451 -15.96 -2.82 -41.45
CA THR A 451 -16.40 -3.49 -42.70
C THR A 451 -15.34 -3.28 -43.78
N THR A 452 -15.55 -3.86 -44.97
CA THR A 452 -14.70 -3.61 -46.12
C THR A 452 -14.86 -2.19 -46.72
N THR A 453 -15.90 -1.49 -46.34
CA THR A 453 -16.16 -0.09 -46.75
C THR A 453 -15.85 0.91 -45.70
N ASN A 454 -16.21 0.66 -44.43
CA ASN A 454 -15.94 1.52 -43.26
C ASN A 454 -14.95 0.80 -42.31
N CYS A 455 -13.69 1.25 -42.30
CA CYS A 455 -12.62 0.67 -41.50
C CYS A 455 -11.84 1.80 -40.80
N PRO A 456 -12.45 2.44 -39.79
CA PRO A 456 -11.81 3.54 -39.09
C PRO A 456 -10.59 3.08 -38.30
N THR A 457 -9.72 4.02 -38.01
CA THR A 457 -8.71 3.89 -36.95
C THR A 457 -9.19 4.69 -35.75
N TRP A 458 -9.52 4.01 -34.65
CA TRP A 458 -9.98 4.63 -33.42
C TRP A 458 -8.87 4.65 -32.39
N GLN A 459 -8.62 5.83 -31.82
CA GLN A 459 -7.63 6.06 -30.79
C GLN A 459 -8.31 6.55 -29.51
N ILE A 460 -8.02 5.89 -28.38
CA ILE A 460 -8.39 6.34 -27.04
C ILE A 460 -7.14 6.97 -26.43
N LYS A 461 -7.21 8.22 -26.01
CA LYS A 461 -6.12 9.00 -25.43
C LYS A 461 -6.22 9.16 -23.93
N SER A 462 -7.42 9.31 -23.41
CA SER A 462 -7.69 9.29 -21.96
C SER A 462 -9.14 8.87 -21.69
N MET A 463 -9.37 8.32 -20.52
CA MET A 463 -10.70 8.00 -20.05
C MET A 463 -10.71 8.04 -18.53
N SER A 464 -11.71 8.66 -17.95
CA SER A 464 -11.92 8.66 -16.51
C SER A 464 -13.39 8.51 -16.14
N VAL A 465 -13.63 7.89 -14.99
CA VAL A 465 -14.94 7.88 -14.32
C VAL A 465 -14.79 8.70 -13.04
N LYS A 466 -15.65 9.68 -12.90
CA LYS A 466 -15.68 10.59 -11.75
C LYS A 466 -16.99 10.43 -11.00
N GLY A 467 -16.99 10.76 -9.72
CA GLY A 467 -18.20 10.75 -8.89
C GLY A 467 -17.89 11.00 -7.44
N THR A 468 -18.86 11.49 -6.71
CA THR A 468 -18.75 11.75 -5.28
C THR A 468 -18.94 10.46 -4.51
N LYS A 469 -17.97 10.05 -3.70
CA LYS A 469 -18.13 8.93 -2.77
C LYS A 469 -19.15 9.31 -1.70
N VAL A 470 -20.22 8.56 -1.61
CA VAL A 470 -21.18 8.67 -0.51
C VAL A 470 -20.63 7.86 0.64
N THR A 471 -20.04 8.53 1.60
CA THR A 471 -19.75 7.89 2.88
C THR A 471 -21.09 7.54 3.53
N THR A 472 -21.44 6.26 3.55
CA THR A 472 -22.49 5.73 4.43
C THR A 472 -21.94 5.66 5.87
N GLY A 473 -21.34 6.74 6.30
CA GLY A 473 -20.89 6.98 7.66
C GLY A 473 -21.72 8.13 8.20
N ILE A 474 -22.34 7.93 9.35
CA ILE A 474 -22.98 8.97 10.14
C ILE A 474 -21.96 10.12 10.26
N ASN A 475 -22.20 11.20 9.52
CA ASN A 475 -21.45 12.43 9.72
C ASN A 475 -21.81 12.97 11.10
N SER A 476 -20.96 12.74 12.09
CA SER A 476 -21.02 13.54 13.31
C SER A 476 -20.49 14.93 12.99
N THR A 477 -21.33 15.79 12.45
CA THR A 477 -21.08 17.23 12.42
C THR A 477 -21.57 17.77 13.75
N THR A 478 -20.76 17.74 14.78
CA THR A 478 -20.66 18.73 15.86
C THR A 478 -19.72 18.23 16.97
N ASN A 479 -19.01 19.13 17.60
CA ASN A 479 -18.08 18.93 18.72
C ASN A 479 -18.72 18.45 20.04
N ASP A 480 -19.75 17.62 20.01
CA ASP A 480 -20.37 17.00 21.18
C ASP A 480 -20.05 15.50 21.27
N ALA A 481 -18.81 15.13 21.04
CA ALA A 481 -18.36 13.74 21.01
C ALA A 481 -18.48 12.94 22.33
N PHE A 482 -19.04 13.55 23.39
CA PHE A 482 -19.22 12.91 24.70
C PHE A 482 -20.64 13.01 25.29
N ALA A 483 -21.61 13.55 24.55
CA ALA A 483 -22.99 13.52 25.02
C ALA A 483 -23.55 12.11 24.96
N GLN A 484 -23.79 11.50 26.11
CA GLN A 484 -24.49 10.20 26.18
C GLN A 484 -25.97 10.39 25.74
N PRO A 485 -26.63 9.36 25.19
CA PRO A 485 -28.05 9.45 24.91
C PRO A 485 -28.83 9.72 26.18
N ASN A 486 -29.80 10.62 26.10
CA ASN A 486 -30.72 10.87 27.23
C ASN A 486 -31.88 9.88 27.16
N PHE A 487 -31.84 8.83 27.96
CA PHE A 487 -32.85 7.78 27.97
C PHE A 487 -34.23 8.23 28.54
N ASP A 488 -34.31 9.43 29.10
CA ASP A 488 -35.57 10.02 29.58
C ASP A 488 -36.35 10.74 28.49
N GLU A 489 -35.75 10.91 27.29
CA GLU A 489 -36.40 11.47 26.10
C GLU A 489 -36.74 10.39 25.09
N PRO A 490 -37.75 10.61 24.21
CA PRO A 490 -38.12 9.65 23.18
C PRO A 490 -36.97 9.31 22.25
N TYR A 491 -36.76 8.01 22.00
CA TYR A 491 -35.74 7.50 21.08
C TYR A 491 -36.27 6.30 20.30
N GLU A 492 -35.63 6.00 19.19
CA GLU A 492 -35.88 4.83 18.36
C GLU A 492 -34.64 3.92 18.36
N LEU A 493 -34.87 2.61 18.35
CA LEU A 493 -33.82 1.61 18.23
C LEU A 493 -33.91 0.88 16.89
N PHE A 494 -32.75 0.64 16.31
CA PHE A 494 -32.63 -0.12 15.07
C PHE A 494 -31.54 -1.17 15.22
N THR A 495 -31.68 -2.31 14.53
CA THR A 495 -30.60 -3.26 14.35
C THR A 495 -29.50 -2.65 13.43
N ILE A 496 -28.31 -3.27 13.39
CA ILE A 496 -27.21 -2.76 12.55
C ILE A 496 -27.50 -2.85 11.04
N ASP A 497 -28.45 -3.66 10.64
CA ASP A 497 -28.97 -3.81 9.28
C ASP A 497 -30.18 -2.91 8.98
N GLY A 498 -30.51 -2.00 9.93
CA GLY A 498 -31.50 -0.94 9.73
C GLY A 498 -32.95 -1.30 10.08
N MET A 499 -33.22 -2.50 10.61
CA MET A 499 -34.56 -2.90 11.02
C MET A 499 -34.94 -2.22 12.33
N LYS A 500 -36.08 -1.52 12.36
CA LYS A 500 -36.56 -0.84 13.58
C LYS A 500 -36.97 -1.87 14.64
N LEU A 501 -36.45 -1.71 15.84
CA LEU A 501 -36.82 -2.51 16.99
C LEU A 501 -37.99 -1.86 17.73
N ASP A 502 -39.00 -2.63 18.09
CA ASP A 502 -40.07 -2.17 18.97
C ASP A 502 -39.47 -1.90 20.36
N SER A 503 -39.78 -0.75 20.95
CA SER A 503 -39.31 -0.34 22.29
C SER A 503 -39.67 -1.37 23.38
N ASN A 504 -40.72 -2.13 23.17
CA ASN A 504 -41.19 -3.18 24.09
C ASN A 504 -40.57 -4.57 23.82
N ASN A 505 -39.76 -4.74 22.77
CA ASN A 505 -39.11 -6.01 22.49
C ASN A 505 -37.86 -6.18 23.38
N SER A 506 -38.09 -6.66 24.60
CA SER A 506 -37.07 -6.83 25.65
C SER A 506 -36.04 -7.93 25.33
N ASN A 507 -36.22 -8.71 24.27
CA ASN A 507 -35.43 -9.91 24.02
C ASN A 507 -34.24 -9.72 23.05
N TYR A 508 -34.11 -8.58 22.35
CA TYR A 508 -32.97 -8.35 21.50
C TYR A 508 -31.73 -8.00 22.32
N ARG A 509 -30.67 -8.83 22.20
CA ARG A 509 -29.37 -8.60 22.81
C ARG A 509 -28.33 -8.39 21.72
N GLY A 510 -27.55 -7.35 21.82
CA GLY A 510 -26.52 -7.06 20.84
C GLY A 510 -26.34 -5.57 20.57
N ILE A 511 -25.60 -5.28 19.51
CA ILE A 511 -25.37 -3.90 19.08
C ILE A 511 -26.60 -3.36 18.39
N VAL A 512 -27.08 -2.19 18.82
CA VAL A 512 -28.20 -1.46 18.22
C VAL A 512 -27.80 -0.01 17.94
N ILE A 513 -28.49 0.60 16.99
CA ILE A 513 -28.41 2.03 16.71
C ILE A 513 -29.58 2.71 17.46
N LEU A 514 -29.25 3.59 18.40
CA LEU A 514 -30.21 4.45 19.05
C LEU A 514 -30.28 5.79 18.31
N LYS A 515 -31.49 6.18 17.89
CA LYS A 515 -31.76 7.46 17.24
C LYS A 515 -32.65 8.33 18.14
N GLN A 516 -32.21 9.55 18.40
CA GLN A 516 -32.91 10.54 19.22
C GLN A 516 -32.80 11.91 18.55
N GLY A 517 -33.89 12.37 17.97
CA GLY A 517 -33.90 13.56 17.12
C GLY A 517 -32.95 13.39 15.91
N ASN A 518 -32.01 14.31 15.76
CA ASN A 518 -30.99 14.28 14.71
C ASN A 518 -29.68 13.58 15.13
N LYS A 519 -29.62 13.03 16.33
CA LYS A 519 -28.43 12.33 16.87
C LYS A 519 -28.62 10.83 16.85
N THR A 520 -27.54 10.10 16.65
CA THR A 520 -27.51 8.64 16.67
C THR A 520 -26.32 8.13 17.47
N TRP A 521 -26.52 7.04 18.19
CA TRP A 521 -25.49 6.35 18.97
C TRP A 521 -25.50 4.87 18.68
N LYS A 522 -24.34 4.28 18.72
CA LYS A 522 -24.20 2.82 18.69
C LYS A 522 -24.07 2.34 20.13
N ILE A 523 -25.02 1.59 20.61
CA ILE A 523 -25.04 1.10 21.98
C ILE A 523 -25.18 -0.43 22.02
N TYR A 524 -24.79 -1.04 23.13
CA TYR A 524 -24.99 -2.47 23.35
C TYR A 524 -26.21 -2.67 24.27
N LYS A 525 -27.26 -3.27 23.74
CA LYS A 525 -28.43 -3.69 24.53
C LYS A 525 -28.17 -5.04 25.14
N ARG A 526 -28.15 -5.10 26.47
CA ARG A 526 -27.92 -6.30 27.29
C ARG A 526 -29.17 -7.12 27.47
#